data_08009ab3d691f1dfe5a3960530604820
#
_entry.id   08009ab3d691f1dfe5a3960530604820
#
_cell.length_a   1.000
_cell.length_b   1.000
_cell.length_c   1.000
_cell.angle_alpha   90.00
_cell.angle_beta   90.00
_cell.angle_gamma   90.00
#
_symmetry.space_group_name_H-M   'P 1'
#
loop_
_entity.id
_entity.type
_entity.pdbx_description
1 polymer ?
#
loop_
_entity_poly.entity_id
_entity_poly.type
_entity_poly.pdbx_seq_one_letter_code
_entity_poly.pdbx_strand_id
1 'polypeptide(L)'
;MTEILSALHSRYIIDGVQQELTPAQILDSVRAPFGAGQELPGGAVAGRIVDESPGPALSTVESDPSMIDRYLSAVMRVTRKPSPVFAAQYTRSRIEKALLDCLWRMGHFGLGDLCLDAVWSWNDSEIGNMAGLYSSVQAAGEFLDSLDMYMRYYSEEKGKLGVSFTADLRPGIDEDSLIELPFGSEKPKLGAASLPSVLNPDPKSWIVYIPFDTSLYRLGGSLLAQALKDSPAVAPQVNDPDYFIDCYEVVRELVEDGIVLSAATVADGGLIAAVKGMTTSRTGACMDISDLRRATGGEDPVRLLFAEVPGALVQIRDIDFDYLDAELLLQDVAFYPLGHPVPGGGVKVLESEKSGIQSILDSLLRNQNGEGED
;
A
#
# COMPACT_ATOMS: atom_id res chain seq x y z
N MET A 1 -20.51 -35.81 -12.75
CA MET A 1 -19.55 -34.69 -12.66
C MET A 1 -20.35 -33.54 -12.08
N THR A 2 -20.08 -33.15 -10.86
CA THR A 2 -20.70 -31.95 -10.25
C THR A 2 -20.12 -30.76 -11.02
N GLU A 3 -20.96 -30.01 -11.74
CA GLU A 3 -20.57 -28.74 -12.35
C GLU A 3 -20.02 -27.85 -11.23
N ILE A 4 -18.77 -27.43 -11.39
CA ILE A 4 -18.14 -26.47 -10.48
C ILE A 4 -18.79 -25.14 -10.81
N LEU A 5 -19.67 -24.66 -9.91
CA LEU A 5 -20.33 -23.37 -10.02
C LEU A 5 -19.26 -22.25 -10.00
N SER A 6 -19.26 -21.37 -10.99
CA SER A 6 -18.44 -20.16 -10.99
C SER A 6 -19.02 -19.14 -10.01
N ALA A 7 -18.23 -18.69 -9.05
CA ALA A 7 -18.65 -17.67 -8.11
C ALA A 7 -18.78 -16.30 -8.79
N LEU A 8 -17.88 -15.97 -9.72
CA LEU A 8 -17.93 -14.70 -10.43
C LEU A 8 -19.15 -14.55 -11.33
N HIS A 9 -19.65 -15.63 -11.91
CA HIS A 9 -20.83 -15.60 -12.80
C HIS A 9 -22.16 -15.91 -12.09
N SER A 10 -22.14 -16.14 -10.79
CA SER A 10 -23.33 -16.45 -10.00
C SER A 10 -24.07 -15.17 -9.58
N ARG A 11 -25.38 -15.32 -9.36
CA ARG A 11 -26.20 -14.27 -8.77
C ARG A 11 -26.15 -14.35 -7.26
N TYR A 12 -26.07 -13.20 -6.61
CA TYR A 12 -25.93 -13.09 -5.17
C TYR A 12 -27.20 -12.60 -4.52
N ILE A 13 -27.50 -13.16 -3.34
CA ILE A 13 -28.43 -12.60 -2.37
C ILE A 13 -27.64 -12.43 -1.08
N ILE A 14 -27.45 -11.19 -0.65
CA ILE A 14 -26.69 -10.84 0.55
C ILE A 14 -27.65 -10.19 1.53
N ASP A 15 -27.73 -10.71 2.75
CA ASP A 15 -28.68 -10.25 3.78
C ASP A 15 -30.15 -10.18 3.29
N GLY A 16 -30.53 -11.14 2.46
CA GLY A 16 -31.86 -11.21 1.88
C GLY A 16 -32.12 -10.28 0.69
N VAL A 17 -31.13 -9.47 0.28
CA VAL A 17 -31.25 -8.56 -0.87
C VAL A 17 -30.56 -9.16 -2.10
N GLN A 18 -31.32 -9.30 -3.19
CA GLN A 18 -30.75 -9.75 -4.45
C GLN A 18 -29.91 -8.62 -5.06
N GLN A 19 -28.66 -8.94 -5.40
CA GLN A 19 -27.75 -8.03 -6.08
C GLN A 19 -28.12 -7.93 -7.58
N GLU A 20 -28.05 -6.73 -8.14
CA GLU A 20 -28.43 -6.46 -9.53
C GLU A 20 -27.47 -7.08 -10.53
N LEU A 21 -26.16 -6.93 -10.27
CA LEU A 21 -25.09 -7.42 -11.12
C LEU A 21 -24.41 -8.66 -10.52
N THR A 22 -23.91 -9.53 -11.37
CA THR A 22 -22.96 -10.56 -10.96
C THR A 22 -21.56 -9.95 -10.82
N PRO A 23 -20.65 -10.55 -10.04
CA PRO A 23 -19.27 -10.10 -9.99
C PRO A 23 -18.61 -9.95 -11.36
N ALA A 24 -18.83 -10.91 -12.27
CA ALA A 24 -18.32 -10.85 -13.64
C ALA A 24 -18.84 -9.63 -14.41
N GLN A 25 -20.13 -9.29 -14.25
CA GLN A 25 -20.70 -8.08 -14.90
C GLN A 25 -20.08 -6.79 -14.36
N ILE A 26 -19.75 -6.73 -13.07
CA ILE A 26 -19.02 -5.60 -12.47
C ILE A 26 -17.62 -5.48 -13.08
N LEU A 27 -16.89 -6.58 -13.18
CA LEU A 27 -15.54 -6.58 -13.75
C LEU A 27 -15.54 -6.29 -15.26
N ASP A 28 -16.55 -6.75 -16.00
CA ASP A 28 -16.70 -6.47 -17.43
C ASP A 28 -16.99 -5.00 -17.71
N SER A 29 -17.57 -4.25 -16.77
CA SER A 29 -17.79 -2.80 -16.94
C SER A 29 -16.48 -1.99 -16.93
N VAL A 30 -15.44 -2.49 -16.26
CA VAL A 30 -14.09 -1.88 -16.19
C VAL A 30 -13.08 -2.66 -17.01
N ARG A 31 -13.54 -3.49 -17.95
CA ARG A 31 -12.67 -4.30 -18.79
C ARG A 31 -12.04 -3.48 -19.89
N ALA A 32 -10.77 -3.77 -20.20
CA ALA A 32 -10.04 -3.12 -21.28
C ALA A 32 -10.76 -3.27 -22.63
N PRO A 33 -10.96 -2.17 -23.37
CA PRO A 33 -11.58 -2.21 -24.69
C PRO A 33 -10.63 -2.76 -25.77
N PHE A 34 -9.35 -2.94 -25.45
CA PHE A 34 -8.32 -3.41 -26.35
C PHE A 34 -8.01 -4.89 -26.07
N GLY A 35 -8.10 -5.67 -27.09
CA GLY A 35 -7.77 -7.09 -27.09
C GLY A 35 -9.01 -7.96 -27.09
N ALA A 36 -8.99 -8.99 -27.94
CA ALA A 36 -9.88 -10.13 -27.82
C ALA A 36 -9.56 -10.76 -26.45
N GLY A 37 -10.34 -10.40 -25.46
CA GLY A 37 -10.25 -11.08 -24.19
C GLY A 37 -10.29 -12.56 -24.46
N GLN A 38 -9.38 -13.32 -23.89
CA GLN A 38 -9.62 -14.75 -23.77
C GLN A 38 -11.03 -14.87 -23.24
N GLU A 39 -11.92 -15.48 -24.05
CA GLU A 39 -13.21 -15.88 -23.55
C GLU A 39 -12.89 -16.64 -22.27
N LEU A 40 -13.27 -16.07 -21.14
CA LEU A 40 -13.24 -16.80 -19.89
C LEU A 40 -13.93 -18.12 -20.15
N PRO A 41 -13.39 -19.27 -19.72
CA PRO A 41 -14.03 -20.54 -19.94
C PRO A 41 -15.46 -20.41 -19.42
N GLY A 42 -16.37 -20.15 -20.34
CA GLY A 42 -17.73 -19.74 -20.04
C GLY A 42 -18.51 -20.94 -19.55
N GLY A 43 -18.63 -21.01 -18.30
CA GLY A 43 -19.75 -21.65 -17.71
C GLY A 43 -20.62 -20.55 -17.12
N ALA A 44 -21.49 -19.98 -17.93
CA ALA A 44 -22.59 -19.21 -17.37
C ALA A 44 -23.35 -20.12 -16.40
N VAL A 45 -22.96 -20.08 -15.16
CA VAL A 45 -23.61 -20.91 -14.18
C VAL A 45 -24.87 -20.21 -13.76
N ALA A 46 -25.96 -20.85 -14.07
CA ALA A 46 -27.25 -20.54 -13.47
C ALA A 46 -27.25 -20.97 -11.98
N GLY A 47 -26.27 -20.57 -11.22
CA GLY A 47 -26.22 -20.82 -9.80
C GLY A 47 -26.63 -19.59 -9.02
N ARG A 48 -27.30 -19.80 -7.90
CA ARG A 48 -27.66 -18.75 -6.95
C ARG A 48 -26.85 -18.97 -5.69
N ILE A 49 -25.98 -18.01 -5.37
CA ILE A 49 -25.26 -18.00 -4.11
C ILE A 49 -26.02 -17.10 -3.15
N VAL A 50 -26.28 -17.63 -1.96
CA VAL A 50 -26.90 -16.90 -0.84
C VAL A 50 -25.87 -16.84 0.26
N ASP A 51 -25.62 -15.64 0.77
CA ASP A 51 -24.66 -15.40 1.84
C ASP A 51 -25.13 -14.25 2.72
N GLU A 52 -24.57 -14.18 3.92
CA GLU A 52 -24.82 -13.11 4.87
C GLU A 52 -23.53 -12.31 5.08
N SER A 53 -23.65 -11.02 5.18
CA SER A 53 -22.52 -10.16 5.54
C SER A 53 -22.12 -10.44 6.99
N PRO A 54 -20.82 -10.51 7.27
CA PRO A 54 -20.35 -10.55 8.65
C PRO A 54 -20.75 -9.25 9.37
N GLY A 55 -21.17 -9.37 10.61
CA GLY A 55 -21.54 -8.22 11.43
C GLY A 55 -20.41 -7.20 11.57
N PRO A 56 -20.71 -5.96 11.99
CA PRO A 56 -19.69 -4.92 12.13
C PRO A 56 -18.64 -5.32 13.16
N ALA A 57 -17.39 -4.94 12.90
CA ALA A 57 -16.30 -5.09 13.84
C ALA A 57 -16.54 -4.16 15.05
N LEU A 58 -16.62 -4.72 16.26
CA LEU A 58 -16.96 -4.00 17.48
C LEU A 58 -15.77 -3.71 18.40
N SER A 59 -14.63 -4.37 18.19
CA SER A 59 -13.46 -4.23 19.04
C SER A 59 -12.34 -3.42 18.38
N THR A 60 -11.47 -2.86 19.21
CA THR A 60 -10.24 -2.20 18.79
C THR A 60 -9.06 -3.03 19.27
N VAL A 61 -7.99 -3.06 18.47
CA VAL A 61 -6.73 -3.67 18.90
C VAL A 61 -6.14 -2.79 19.99
N GLU A 62 -5.89 -3.39 21.16
CA GLU A 62 -5.14 -2.74 22.22
C GLU A 62 -3.65 -2.92 21.94
N SER A 63 -2.90 -1.82 22.03
CA SER A 63 -1.49 -1.80 21.71
C SER A 63 -0.68 -1.06 22.78
N ASP A 64 0.58 -1.47 22.95
CA ASP A 64 1.54 -0.91 23.90
C ASP A 64 2.80 -0.49 23.13
N PRO A 65 3.14 0.82 23.09
CA PRO A 65 4.33 1.33 22.40
C PRO A 65 5.65 0.69 22.87
N SER A 66 5.74 0.24 24.12
CA SER A 66 6.92 -0.45 24.63
C SER A 66 7.18 -1.82 23.99
N MET A 67 6.22 -2.32 23.21
CA MET A 67 6.23 -3.65 22.60
C MET A 67 6.52 -3.64 21.10
N ILE A 68 6.90 -2.50 20.53
CA ILE A 68 7.06 -2.32 19.05
C ILE A 68 7.95 -3.42 18.45
N ASP A 69 9.12 -3.71 19.03
CA ASP A 69 10.03 -4.75 18.50
C ASP A 69 9.41 -6.15 18.54
N ARG A 70 8.63 -6.44 19.58
CA ARG A 70 7.94 -7.71 19.73
C ARG A 70 6.80 -7.82 18.71
N TYR A 71 6.07 -6.74 18.49
CA TYR A 71 5.01 -6.67 17.48
C TYR A 71 5.58 -6.85 16.07
N LEU A 72 6.66 -6.17 15.74
CA LEU A 72 7.34 -6.35 14.46
C LEU A 72 7.76 -7.81 14.26
N SER A 73 8.36 -8.43 15.28
CA SER A 73 8.76 -9.82 15.24
C SER A 73 7.58 -10.78 15.06
N ALA A 74 6.41 -10.45 15.61
CA ALA A 74 5.18 -11.24 15.46
C ALA A 74 4.58 -11.07 14.06
N VAL A 75 4.49 -9.84 13.58
CA VAL A 75 3.99 -9.51 12.23
C VAL A 75 4.80 -10.20 11.13
N MET A 76 6.12 -10.19 11.25
CA MET A 76 7.03 -10.87 10.29
C MET A 76 6.87 -12.40 10.22
N ARG A 77 6.16 -13.02 11.15
CA ARG A 77 5.92 -14.48 11.20
C ARG A 77 4.50 -14.88 10.83
N VAL A 78 3.60 -13.94 10.80
CA VAL A 78 2.18 -14.19 10.50
C VAL A 78 1.95 -14.27 8.99
N THR A 79 1.18 -15.25 8.56
CA THR A 79 0.65 -15.30 7.20
C THR A 79 -0.74 -14.69 7.22
N ARG A 80 -0.97 -13.70 6.35
CA ARG A 80 -2.26 -13.03 6.22
C ARG A 80 -3.40 -14.02 5.98
N LYS A 81 -4.46 -13.82 6.71
CA LYS A 81 -5.76 -14.46 6.48
C LYS A 81 -6.76 -13.37 6.10
N PRO A 82 -7.19 -13.30 4.85
CA PRO A 82 -8.21 -12.35 4.46
C PRO A 82 -9.47 -12.53 5.30
N SER A 83 -10.08 -11.42 5.69
CA SER A 83 -11.33 -11.42 6.45
C SER A 83 -12.45 -10.89 5.57
N PRO A 84 -13.62 -11.56 5.52
CA PRO A 84 -14.78 -11.08 4.76
C PRO A 84 -15.20 -9.66 5.16
N VAL A 85 -15.05 -9.31 6.45
CA VAL A 85 -15.40 -7.98 7.00
C VAL A 85 -14.62 -6.85 6.33
N PHE A 86 -13.36 -7.09 5.97
CA PHE A 86 -12.45 -6.09 5.40
C PHE A 86 -12.13 -6.36 3.93
N ALA A 87 -12.97 -7.15 3.23
CA ALA A 87 -12.69 -7.57 1.86
C ALA A 87 -12.56 -6.39 0.90
N ALA A 88 -13.41 -5.38 1.01
CA ALA A 88 -13.37 -4.18 0.18
C ALA A 88 -12.07 -3.38 0.39
N GLN A 89 -11.74 -3.05 1.64
CA GLN A 89 -10.54 -2.29 1.98
C GLN A 89 -9.27 -3.04 1.59
N TYR A 90 -9.24 -4.34 1.88
CA TYR A 90 -8.13 -5.20 1.48
C TYR A 90 -7.94 -5.22 -0.03
N THR A 91 -9.02 -5.27 -0.80
CA THR A 91 -8.96 -5.28 -2.28
C THR A 91 -8.36 -3.99 -2.82
N ARG A 92 -8.83 -2.82 -2.35
CA ARG A 92 -8.26 -1.52 -2.75
C ARG A 92 -6.76 -1.44 -2.43
N SER A 93 -6.38 -1.79 -1.21
CA SER A 93 -4.97 -1.84 -0.80
C SER A 93 -4.11 -2.80 -1.67
N ARG A 94 -4.69 -3.90 -2.19
CA ARG A 94 -3.99 -4.80 -3.12
C ARG A 94 -3.82 -4.19 -4.51
N ILE A 95 -4.79 -3.43 -5.00
CA ILE A 95 -4.67 -2.69 -6.26
C ILE A 95 -3.56 -1.65 -6.14
N GLU A 96 -3.60 -0.80 -5.11
CA GLU A 96 -2.58 0.22 -4.85
C GLU A 96 -1.18 -0.39 -4.74
N LYS A 97 -1.06 -1.49 -3.99
CA LYS A 97 0.20 -2.23 -3.91
C LYS A 97 0.68 -2.70 -5.27
N ALA A 98 -0.19 -3.25 -6.10
CA ALA A 98 0.18 -3.73 -7.43
C ALA A 98 0.66 -2.59 -8.34
N LEU A 99 0.02 -1.42 -8.26
CA LEU A 99 0.38 -0.24 -9.03
C LEU A 99 1.75 0.32 -8.58
N LEU A 100 1.98 0.47 -7.28
CA LEU A 100 3.27 0.92 -6.76
C LEU A 100 4.39 -0.08 -7.03
N ASP A 101 4.14 -1.36 -6.84
CA ASP A 101 5.14 -2.40 -7.16
C ASP A 101 5.49 -2.40 -8.67
N CYS A 102 4.52 -2.05 -9.54
CA CYS A 102 4.75 -1.86 -10.97
C CYS A 102 5.65 -0.65 -11.22
N LEU A 103 5.37 0.47 -10.55
CA LEU A 103 6.18 1.69 -10.63
C LEU A 103 7.65 1.42 -10.25
N TRP A 104 7.89 0.66 -9.17
CA TRP A 104 9.25 0.30 -8.77
C TRP A 104 9.96 -0.62 -9.76
N ARG A 105 9.21 -1.44 -10.47
CA ARG A 105 9.73 -2.41 -11.44
C ARG A 105 9.98 -1.79 -12.81
N MET A 106 9.06 -0.96 -13.29
CA MET A 106 9.04 -0.50 -14.68
C MET A 106 9.34 1.00 -14.82
N GLY A 107 9.29 1.76 -13.72
CA GLY A 107 9.62 3.19 -13.73
C GLY A 107 8.43 4.08 -14.13
N HIS A 108 8.64 5.04 -14.96
CA HIS A 108 7.93 6.29 -15.21
C HIS A 108 6.56 6.24 -15.90
N PHE A 109 5.92 5.08 -16.00
CA PHE A 109 4.61 4.98 -16.65
C PHE A 109 3.48 5.56 -15.80
N GLY A 110 2.62 6.37 -16.39
CA GLY A 110 1.42 6.90 -15.76
C GLY A 110 0.34 5.82 -15.58
N LEU A 111 -0.65 6.07 -14.72
CA LEU A 111 -1.77 5.14 -14.52
C LEU A 111 -2.49 4.81 -15.82
N GLY A 112 -2.60 5.81 -16.73
CA GLY A 112 -3.18 5.65 -18.06
C GLY A 112 -2.48 4.62 -18.96
N ASP A 113 -1.22 4.29 -18.68
CA ASP A 113 -0.42 3.33 -19.45
C ASP A 113 -0.53 1.90 -18.90
N LEU A 114 -1.12 1.73 -17.73
CA LEU A 114 -1.18 0.48 -17.00
C LEU A 114 -2.53 -0.24 -17.15
N CYS A 115 -2.52 -1.54 -16.95
CA CYS A 115 -3.70 -2.38 -16.79
C CYS A 115 -3.47 -3.43 -15.70
N LEU A 116 -4.55 -4.00 -15.18
CA LEU A 116 -4.50 -4.97 -14.10
C LEU A 116 -4.97 -6.35 -14.55
N ASP A 117 -4.29 -7.37 -14.05
CA ASP A 117 -4.76 -8.75 -14.02
C ASP A 117 -5.13 -9.12 -12.59
N ALA A 118 -6.18 -9.90 -12.40
CA ALA A 118 -6.65 -10.31 -11.09
C ALA A 118 -7.01 -11.79 -11.00
N VAL A 119 -6.75 -12.36 -9.82
CA VAL A 119 -7.19 -13.72 -9.46
C VAL A 119 -7.91 -13.65 -8.12
N TRP A 120 -9.20 -14.02 -8.11
CA TRP A 120 -9.98 -14.16 -6.88
C TRP A 120 -9.96 -15.61 -6.41
N SER A 121 -9.57 -15.82 -5.16
CA SER A 121 -9.72 -17.11 -4.48
C SER A 121 -10.97 -17.08 -3.60
N TRP A 122 -11.78 -18.12 -3.63
CA TRP A 122 -13.03 -18.15 -2.91
C TRP A 122 -13.31 -19.49 -2.25
N ASN A 123 -14.17 -19.44 -1.24
CA ASN A 123 -14.57 -20.57 -0.44
C ASN A 123 -16.02 -20.38 0.02
N ASP A 124 -16.83 -21.40 -0.20
CA ASP A 124 -18.24 -21.44 0.16
C ASP A 124 -18.51 -22.17 1.49
N SER A 125 -17.47 -22.59 2.18
CA SER A 125 -17.60 -23.38 3.41
C SER A 125 -17.75 -22.55 4.70
N GLU A 126 -17.46 -21.26 4.63
CA GLU A 126 -17.52 -20.35 5.78
C GLU A 126 -18.54 -19.23 5.51
N ILE A 127 -19.38 -18.94 6.50
CA ILE A 127 -20.38 -17.86 6.43
C ILE A 127 -19.67 -16.52 6.20
N GLY A 128 -20.22 -15.71 5.30
CA GLY A 128 -19.68 -14.40 4.98
C GLY A 128 -18.60 -14.39 3.89
N ASN A 129 -18.00 -15.54 3.55
CA ASN A 129 -16.94 -15.57 2.54
C ASN A 129 -17.43 -15.17 1.15
N MET A 130 -18.62 -15.59 0.77
CA MET A 130 -19.19 -15.27 -0.54
C MET A 130 -19.64 -13.80 -0.61
N ALA A 131 -20.22 -13.27 0.47
CA ALA A 131 -20.48 -11.83 0.59
C ALA A 131 -19.19 -11.02 0.55
N GLY A 132 -18.12 -11.48 1.21
CA GLY A 132 -16.79 -10.90 1.14
C GLY A 132 -16.20 -10.91 -0.28
N LEU A 133 -16.37 -12.00 -1.03
CA LEU A 133 -15.97 -12.07 -2.44
C LEU A 133 -16.72 -11.01 -3.27
N TYR A 134 -18.04 -10.93 -3.12
CA TYR A 134 -18.86 -9.94 -3.83
C TYR A 134 -18.39 -8.51 -3.51
N SER A 135 -18.22 -8.19 -2.22
CA SER A 135 -17.74 -6.89 -1.75
C SER A 135 -16.32 -6.57 -2.27
N SER A 136 -15.44 -7.58 -2.36
CA SER A 136 -14.10 -7.44 -2.95
C SER A 136 -14.19 -7.04 -4.44
N VAL A 137 -15.00 -7.75 -5.22
CA VAL A 137 -15.16 -7.46 -6.65
C VAL A 137 -15.81 -6.10 -6.88
N GLN A 138 -16.82 -5.75 -6.10
CA GLN A 138 -17.46 -4.44 -6.17
C GLN A 138 -16.46 -3.33 -5.89
N ALA A 139 -15.66 -3.45 -4.83
CA ALA A 139 -14.63 -2.48 -4.48
C ALA A 139 -13.54 -2.36 -5.56
N ALA A 140 -13.20 -3.46 -6.24
CA ALA A 140 -12.27 -3.42 -7.36
C ALA A 140 -12.86 -2.65 -8.56
N GLY A 141 -14.09 -2.93 -8.93
CA GLY A 141 -14.77 -2.24 -10.03
C GLY A 141 -14.90 -0.74 -9.78
N GLU A 142 -15.41 -0.35 -8.61
CA GLU A 142 -15.56 1.05 -8.21
C GLU A 142 -14.22 1.79 -8.18
N PHE A 143 -13.17 1.17 -7.64
CA PHE A 143 -11.87 1.81 -7.50
C PHE A 143 -11.16 1.96 -8.85
N LEU A 144 -11.22 0.95 -9.74
CA LEU A 144 -10.69 1.04 -11.09
C LEU A 144 -11.39 2.10 -11.94
N ASP A 145 -12.72 2.19 -11.84
CA ASP A 145 -13.50 3.24 -12.50
C ASP A 145 -13.06 4.64 -12.02
N SER A 146 -12.85 4.80 -10.71
CA SER A 146 -12.38 6.06 -10.13
C SER A 146 -10.95 6.45 -10.56
N LEU A 147 -10.09 5.49 -10.86
CA LEU A 147 -8.72 5.72 -11.34
C LEU A 147 -8.62 5.81 -12.87
N ASP A 148 -9.72 5.72 -13.61
CA ASP A 148 -9.76 5.56 -15.08
C ASP A 148 -8.84 4.43 -15.59
N MET A 149 -8.84 3.34 -14.85
CA MET A 149 -8.01 2.16 -15.13
C MET A 149 -8.83 0.98 -15.62
N TYR A 150 -8.14 0.04 -16.28
CA TYR A 150 -8.79 -1.12 -16.88
C TYR A 150 -8.30 -2.45 -16.31
N MET A 151 -9.25 -3.39 -16.18
CA MET A 151 -8.97 -4.81 -15.96
C MET A 151 -8.67 -5.46 -17.32
N ARG A 152 -7.47 -6.03 -17.51
CA ARG A 152 -7.10 -6.78 -18.73
C ARG A 152 -7.64 -8.19 -18.66
N TYR A 153 -7.40 -8.84 -17.52
CA TYR A 153 -7.78 -10.23 -17.30
C TYR A 153 -8.23 -10.45 -15.85
N TYR A 154 -9.22 -11.30 -15.67
CA TYR A 154 -9.60 -11.79 -14.37
C TYR A 154 -9.94 -13.28 -14.39
N SER A 155 -9.71 -13.96 -13.27
CA SER A 155 -10.04 -15.38 -13.10
C SER A 155 -10.40 -15.68 -11.65
N GLU A 156 -10.90 -16.91 -11.45
CA GLU A 156 -11.26 -17.40 -10.14
C GLU A 156 -10.67 -18.77 -9.85
N GLU A 157 -10.40 -19.04 -8.59
CA GLU A 157 -9.97 -20.35 -8.11
C GLU A 157 -10.65 -20.69 -6.77
N LYS A 158 -10.82 -21.99 -6.50
CA LYS A 158 -11.24 -22.44 -5.17
C LYS A 158 -10.06 -22.44 -4.22
N GLY A 159 -10.24 -21.76 -3.09
CA GLY A 159 -9.18 -21.64 -2.09
C GLY A 159 -9.67 -20.89 -0.86
N LYS A 160 -8.73 -20.36 -0.09
CA LYS A 160 -9.06 -19.40 0.96
C LYS A 160 -9.51 -18.11 0.32
N LEU A 161 -10.50 -17.44 0.93
CA LEU A 161 -10.90 -16.11 0.48
C LEU A 161 -9.69 -15.19 0.30
N GLY A 162 -9.60 -14.52 -0.85
CA GLY A 162 -8.52 -13.61 -1.15
C GLY A 162 -8.55 -13.08 -2.58
N VAL A 163 -7.71 -12.09 -2.84
CA VAL A 163 -7.51 -11.56 -4.18
C VAL A 163 -6.04 -11.19 -4.36
N SER A 164 -5.53 -11.40 -5.55
CA SER A 164 -4.22 -10.93 -5.98
C SER A 164 -4.35 -10.12 -7.26
N PHE A 165 -3.59 -9.03 -7.35
CA PHE A 165 -3.49 -8.18 -8.53
C PHE A 165 -2.06 -8.14 -9.02
N THR A 166 -1.92 -8.01 -10.34
CA THR A 166 -0.65 -7.72 -11.01
C THR A 166 -0.89 -6.58 -11.97
N ALA A 167 -0.12 -5.51 -11.84
CA ALA A 167 -0.13 -4.40 -12.79
C ALA A 167 0.93 -4.62 -13.86
N ASP A 168 0.61 -4.23 -15.10
CA ASP A 168 1.47 -4.36 -16.26
C ASP A 168 1.12 -3.28 -17.29
N LEU A 169 1.95 -3.07 -18.31
CA LEU A 169 1.67 -2.14 -19.39
C LEU A 169 0.46 -2.57 -20.21
N ARG A 170 -0.29 -1.60 -20.71
CA ARG A 170 -1.37 -1.86 -21.67
C ARG A 170 -0.80 -2.47 -22.95
N PRO A 171 -1.53 -3.40 -23.60
CA PRO A 171 -1.11 -3.95 -24.87
C PRO A 171 -0.87 -2.86 -25.92
N GLY A 172 0.30 -2.90 -26.56
CA GLY A 172 0.72 -1.93 -27.57
C GLY A 172 1.54 -0.75 -27.04
N ILE A 173 1.73 -0.64 -25.74
CA ILE A 173 2.72 0.24 -25.13
C ILE A 173 4.02 -0.55 -25.03
N ASP A 174 5.08 -0.04 -25.64
CA ASP A 174 6.42 -0.62 -25.59
C ASP A 174 7.24 0.15 -24.52
N GLU A 175 7.94 -0.56 -23.67
CA GLU A 175 8.83 0.03 -22.65
C GLU A 175 9.84 1.03 -23.27
N ASP A 176 10.24 0.80 -24.52
CA ASP A 176 11.17 1.68 -25.25
C ASP A 176 10.48 2.84 -26.00
N SER A 177 9.16 2.83 -26.19
CA SER A 177 8.45 3.76 -27.08
C SER A 177 8.08 5.11 -26.46
N LEU A 178 8.07 5.21 -25.14
CA LEU A 178 7.64 6.43 -24.44
C LEU A 178 8.78 7.37 -24.05
N ILE A 179 10.02 7.06 -24.43
CA ILE A 179 11.16 7.91 -24.12
C ILE A 179 11.41 8.88 -25.30
N GLU A 180 10.52 9.82 -25.53
CA GLU A 180 10.84 11.05 -26.26
C GLU A 180 11.59 11.99 -25.32
N LEU A 181 12.92 11.87 -25.27
CA LEU A 181 13.75 12.83 -24.56
C LEU A 181 13.56 14.23 -25.18
N PRO A 182 13.32 15.28 -24.37
CA PRO A 182 13.38 16.65 -24.86
C PRO A 182 14.72 16.87 -25.52
N PHE A 183 14.73 17.51 -26.68
CA PHE A 183 15.89 17.80 -27.50
C PHE A 183 17.02 18.39 -26.63
N GLY A 184 18.11 17.66 -26.45
CA GLY A 184 19.34 18.13 -25.77
C GLY A 184 19.54 17.70 -24.34
N SER A 185 18.70 16.84 -23.74
CA SER A 185 18.95 16.30 -22.41
C SER A 185 19.72 14.97 -22.50
N GLU A 186 20.93 14.93 -21.93
CA GLU A 186 21.69 13.69 -21.67
C GLU A 186 21.14 12.98 -20.39
N LYS A 187 19.84 12.94 -20.17
CA LYS A 187 19.29 12.14 -19.08
C LYS A 187 19.50 10.67 -19.41
N PRO A 188 20.00 9.85 -18.46
CA PRO A 188 20.11 8.43 -18.70
C PRO A 188 18.72 7.89 -19.02
N LYS A 189 18.63 7.06 -20.08
CA LYS A 189 17.43 6.30 -20.36
C LYS A 189 17.12 5.46 -19.13
N LEU A 190 16.14 5.86 -18.35
CA LEU A 190 15.54 5.03 -17.31
C LEU A 190 14.59 4.01 -17.98
N GLY A 191 15.09 3.35 -19.01
CA GLY A 191 14.46 2.17 -19.53
C GLY A 191 14.75 1.05 -18.56
N ALA A 192 13.72 0.43 -17.99
CA ALA A 192 13.75 -0.91 -17.39
C ALA A 192 14.71 -1.14 -16.19
N ALA A 193 15.31 -0.15 -15.56
CA ALA A 193 16.03 -0.36 -14.32
C ALA A 193 15.03 -0.35 -13.17
N SER A 194 14.65 -1.53 -12.69
CA SER A 194 13.89 -1.64 -11.45
C SER A 194 14.62 -0.92 -10.30
N LEU A 195 13.88 -0.12 -9.54
CA LEU A 195 14.45 0.52 -8.36
C LEU A 195 14.88 -0.54 -7.33
N PRO A 196 16.05 -0.35 -6.68
CA PRO A 196 16.45 -1.23 -5.60
C PRO A 196 15.41 -1.22 -4.47
N SER A 197 15.10 -2.40 -3.96
CA SER A 197 14.21 -2.58 -2.80
C SER A 197 14.93 -2.54 -1.45
N VAL A 198 16.24 -2.29 -1.46
CA VAL A 198 17.09 -2.25 -0.25
C VAL A 198 17.75 -0.89 -0.12
N LEU A 199 17.92 -0.45 1.14
CA LEU A 199 18.54 0.83 1.44
C LEU A 199 19.98 0.90 0.92
N ASN A 200 20.29 2.00 0.22
CA ASN A 200 21.65 2.40 -0.06
C ASN A 200 22.34 2.78 1.27
N PRO A 201 23.57 2.36 1.54
CA PRO A 201 24.27 2.61 2.82
C PRO A 201 24.79 4.06 3.00
N ASP A 202 24.23 5.02 2.31
CA ASP A 202 24.57 6.44 2.49
C ASP A 202 23.87 7.02 3.73
N PRO A 203 24.59 7.33 4.83
CA PRO A 203 24.00 7.80 6.07
C PRO A 203 23.48 9.25 5.99
N LYS A 204 23.74 9.97 4.91
CA LYS A 204 23.19 11.31 4.67
C LYS A 204 21.89 11.30 3.90
N SER A 205 21.59 10.19 3.22
CA SER A 205 20.35 10.06 2.47
C SER A 205 19.14 9.98 3.40
N TRP A 206 18.00 10.45 2.92
CA TRP A 206 16.74 10.47 3.66
C TRP A 206 15.87 9.27 3.32
N ILE A 207 15.22 8.73 4.33
CA ILE A 207 14.11 7.78 4.19
C ILE A 207 12.84 8.60 4.36
N VAL A 208 12.00 8.65 3.33
CA VAL A 208 10.78 9.47 3.28
C VAL A 208 9.57 8.58 3.06
N TYR A 209 8.53 8.79 3.84
CA TYR A 209 7.22 8.16 3.69
C TYR A 209 6.24 9.14 3.06
N ILE A 210 5.56 8.70 2.01
CA ILE A 210 4.51 9.43 1.30
C ILE A 210 3.25 8.56 1.41
N PRO A 211 2.29 8.87 2.31
CA PRO A 211 1.02 8.15 2.38
C PRO A 211 0.16 8.47 1.16
N PHE A 212 -0.42 7.44 0.55
CA PHE A 212 -1.30 7.57 -0.61
C PHE A 212 -2.77 7.61 -0.24
N ASP A 213 -3.05 7.81 1.02
CA ASP A 213 -4.40 7.97 1.55
C ASP A 213 -4.40 8.88 2.76
N THR A 214 -5.48 9.65 2.92
CA THR A 214 -5.69 10.56 4.06
C THR A 214 -6.41 9.89 5.22
N SER A 215 -6.61 8.57 5.18
CA SER A 215 -7.37 7.81 6.15
C SER A 215 -6.70 7.76 7.53
N LEU A 216 -7.52 7.49 8.54
CA LEU A 216 -7.03 7.33 9.91
C LEU A 216 -6.22 6.04 10.07
N TYR A 217 -5.17 6.10 10.86
CA TYR A 217 -4.32 4.95 11.20
C TYR A 217 -5.07 3.96 12.11
N ARG A 218 -5.76 3.00 11.49
CA ARG A 218 -6.55 1.96 12.16
C ARG A 218 -5.88 0.59 11.98
N LEU A 219 -6.07 -0.31 12.93
CA LEU A 219 -5.42 -1.63 12.93
C LEU A 219 -6.34 -2.76 12.47
N GLY A 220 -7.59 -2.48 12.11
CA GLY A 220 -8.54 -3.50 11.66
C GLY A 220 -8.05 -4.23 10.41
N GLY A 221 -8.16 -5.56 10.43
CA GLY A 221 -7.68 -6.40 9.33
C GLY A 221 -6.17 -6.47 9.16
N SER A 222 -5.38 -5.68 9.91
CA SER A 222 -3.91 -5.64 9.80
C SER A 222 -3.25 -6.95 10.23
N LEU A 223 -2.02 -7.16 9.79
CA LEU A 223 -1.21 -8.28 10.26
C LEU A 223 -0.93 -8.21 11.77
N LEU A 224 -0.84 -6.99 12.34
CA LEU A 224 -0.69 -6.87 13.79
C LEU A 224 -1.91 -7.39 14.53
N ALA A 225 -3.13 -7.00 14.13
CA ALA A 225 -4.36 -7.52 14.73
C ALA A 225 -4.42 -9.05 14.65
N GLN A 226 -4.06 -9.62 13.50
CA GLN A 226 -4.01 -11.06 13.32
C GLN A 226 -2.91 -11.74 14.18
N ALA A 227 -1.74 -11.11 14.29
CA ALA A 227 -0.64 -11.61 15.12
C ALA A 227 -0.98 -11.64 16.62
N LEU A 228 -1.73 -10.63 17.08
CA LEU A 228 -2.21 -10.54 18.46
C LEU A 228 -3.42 -11.45 18.70
N LYS A 229 -4.00 -12.07 17.66
CA LYS A 229 -5.23 -12.87 17.74
C LYS A 229 -6.39 -12.10 18.35
N ASP A 230 -6.41 -10.81 18.11
CA ASP A 230 -7.44 -9.92 18.61
C ASP A 230 -8.67 -9.92 17.69
N SER A 231 -9.79 -9.46 18.22
CA SER A 231 -11.01 -9.33 17.45
C SER A 231 -10.85 -8.27 16.36
N PRO A 232 -11.61 -8.39 15.26
CA PRO A 232 -11.54 -7.40 14.19
C PRO A 232 -11.79 -5.98 14.73
N ALA A 233 -10.95 -5.04 14.34
CA ALA A 233 -11.08 -3.62 14.61
C ALA A 233 -11.46 -2.86 13.33
N VAL A 234 -11.66 -1.55 13.41
CA VAL A 234 -11.90 -0.71 12.23
C VAL A 234 -10.63 -0.65 11.38
N ALA A 235 -10.76 -0.92 10.07
CA ALA A 235 -9.66 -0.81 9.11
C ALA A 235 -9.44 0.63 8.64
N PRO A 236 -8.25 0.96 8.10
CA PRO A 236 -8.08 2.14 7.27
C PRO A 236 -9.10 2.12 6.12
N GLN A 237 -9.62 3.28 5.77
CA GLN A 237 -10.54 3.40 4.64
C GLN A 237 -9.79 4.10 3.51
N VAL A 238 -9.62 3.41 2.39
CA VAL A 238 -9.05 3.98 1.18
C VAL A 238 -10.20 4.57 0.37
N ASN A 239 -10.42 5.87 0.51
CA ASN A 239 -11.62 6.53 -0.03
C ASN A 239 -11.34 7.73 -0.92
N ASP A 240 -10.08 8.10 -1.15
CA ASP A 240 -9.71 9.27 -1.92
C ASP A 240 -8.88 8.87 -3.17
N PRO A 241 -9.56 8.48 -4.27
CA PRO A 241 -8.88 8.12 -5.50
C PRO A 241 -8.15 9.30 -6.15
N ASP A 242 -8.68 10.52 -6.02
CA ASP A 242 -8.05 11.72 -6.61
C ASP A 242 -6.71 11.98 -5.92
N TYR A 243 -6.69 11.93 -4.58
CA TYR A 243 -5.43 12.05 -3.83
C TYR A 243 -4.43 10.92 -4.16
N PHE A 244 -4.92 9.69 -4.38
CA PHE A 244 -4.07 8.59 -4.83
C PHE A 244 -3.41 8.89 -6.19
N ILE A 245 -4.18 9.44 -7.14
CA ILE A 245 -3.67 9.83 -8.47
C ILE A 245 -2.57 10.89 -8.32
N ASP A 246 -2.81 11.95 -7.54
CA ASP A 246 -1.84 13.02 -7.30
C ASP A 246 -0.54 12.46 -6.68
N CYS A 247 -0.64 11.62 -5.66
CA CYS A 247 0.50 10.95 -5.05
C CYS A 247 1.26 10.06 -6.05
N TYR A 248 0.54 9.29 -6.87
CA TYR A 248 1.15 8.41 -7.86
C TYR A 248 1.94 9.19 -8.89
N GLU A 249 1.35 10.26 -9.45
CA GLU A 249 2.00 11.09 -10.48
C GLU A 249 3.25 11.79 -9.95
N VAL A 250 3.20 12.39 -8.76
CA VAL A 250 4.39 13.00 -8.15
C VAL A 250 5.49 11.97 -7.92
N VAL A 251 5.16 10.82 -7.34
CA VAL A 251 6.19 9.78 -7.08
C VAL A 251 6.73 9.22 -8.39
N ARG A 252 5.89 9.09 -9.44
CA ARG A 252 6.32 8.71 -10.79
C ARG A 252 7.35 9.70 -11.34
N GLU A 253 7.10 11.01 -11.21
CA GLU A 253 8.03 12.06 -11.64
C GLU A 253 9.36 12.01 -10.87
N LEU A 254 9.33 11.81 -9.55
CA LEU A 254 10.53 11.63 -8.75
C LEU A 254 11.37 10.41 -9.21
N VAL A 255 10.70 9.34 -9.67
CA VAL A 255 11.36 8.15 -10.23
C VAL A 255 11.94 8.47 -11.61
N GLU A 256 11.19 9.16 -12.48
CA GLU A 256 11.62 9.58 -13.82
C GLU A 256 12.85 10.50 -13.75
N ASP A 257 12.88 11.42 -12.81
CA ASP A 257 14.00 12.33 -12.58
C ASP A 257 15.25 11.66 -11.97
N GLY A 258 15.13 10.39 -11.57
CA GLY A 258 16.25 9.60 -11.07
C GLY A 258 16.77 10.03 -9.71
N ILE A 259 15.94 10.68 -8.89
CA ILE A 259 16.31 11.09 -7.54
C ILE A 259 16.09 9.99 -6.50
N VAL A 260 15.22 9.02 -6.80
CA VAL A 260 14.92 7.90 -5.90
C VAL A 260 16.05 6.86 -5.97
N LEU A 261 16.71 6.61 -4.86
CA LEU A 261 17.79 5.62 -4.72
C LEU A 261 17.29 4.20 -4.50
N SER A 262 16.22 4.07 -3.73
CA SER A 262 15.54 2.81 -3.45
C SER A 262 14.12 3.08 -3.01
N ALA A 263 13.23 2.10 -3.20
CA ALA A 263 11.83 2.25 -2.87
C ALA A 263 11.20 0.95 -2.36
N ALA A 264 10.12 1.09 -1.58
CA ALA A 264 9.25 0.00 -1.17
C ALA A 264 7.82 0.50 -1.03
N THR A 265 6.86 -0.41 -1.21
CA THR A 265 5.45 -0.14 -0.96
C THR A 265 5.10 -0.40 0.50
N VAL A 266 4.44 0.56 1.15
CA VAL A 266 3.86 0.35 2.48
C VAL A 266 2.53 -0.40 2.30
N ALA A 267 2.45 -1.60 2.83
CA ALA A 267 1.29 -2.48 2.74
C ALA A 267 1.25 -3.42 3.96
N ASP A 268 1.36 -4.73 3.74
CA ASP A 268 1.31 -5.75 4.79
C ASP A 268 2.29 -5.48 5.93
N GLY A 269 1.75 -5.33 7.15
CA GLY A 269 2.51 -5.05 8.37
C GLY A 269 2.84 -3.58 8.59
N GLY A 270 2.36 -2.69 7.73
CA GLY A 270 2.47 -1.25 7.86
C GLY A 270 3.86 -0.68 7.58
N LEU A 271 4.03 0.58 7.96
CA LEU A 271 5.24 1.36 7.70
C LEU A 271 6.52 0.69 8.23
N ILE A 272 6.48 0.19 9.46
CA ILE A 272 7.68 -0.42 10.07
C ILE A 272 8.10 -1.71 9.38
N ALA A 273 7.15 -2.50 8.86
CA ALA A 273 7.46 -3.71 8.11
C ALA A 273 8.08 -3.37 6.74
N ALA A 274 7.60 -2.32 6.08
CA ALA A 274 8.18 -1.82 4.83
C ALA A 274 9.62 -1.36 5.04
N VAL A 275 9.87 -0.51 6.04
CA VAL A 275 11.25 -0.08 6.39
C VAL A 275 12.13 -1.27 6.73
N LYS A 276 11.61 -2.24 7.51
CA LYS A 276 12.36 -3.47 7.85
C LYS A 276 12.69 -4.27 6.59
N GLY A 277 11.79 -4.33 5.62
CA GLY A 277 12.00 -4.98 4.33
C GLY A 277 13.16 -4.37 3.54
N MET A 278 13.36 -3.06 3.64
CA MET A 278 14.46 -2.36 2.98
C MET A 278 15.81 -2.53 3.68
N THR A 279 15.85 -2.98 4.94
CA THR A 279 17.11 -3.17 5.67
C THR A 279 17.84 -4.44 5.25
N THR A 280 19.16 -4.43 5.38
CA THR A 280 20.03 -5.60 5.20
C THR A 280 20.75 -5.95 6.50
N SER A 281 21.61 -6.95 6.51
CA SER A 281 22.47 -7.24 7.66
C SER A 281 23.55 -6.16 7.90
N ARG A 282 23.82 -5.30 6.91
CA ARG A 282 24.84 -4.25 6.97
C ARG A 282 24.26 -2.84 7.05
N THR A 283 23.04 -2.65 6.58
CA THR A 283 22.36 -1.34 6.51
C THR A 283 21.01 -1.45 7.21
N GLY A 284 20.89 -0.79 8.34
CA GLY A 284 19.66 -0.62 9.08
C GLY A 284 19.03 0.74 8.83
N ALA A 285 17.99 1.06 9.59
CA ALA A 285 17.32 2.35 9.56
C ALA A 285 17.14 2.90 10.98
N CYS A 286 17.35 4.21 11.13
CA CYS A 286 16.99 4.96 12.33
C CYS A 286 15.85 5.90 11.97
N MET A 287 14.68 5.71 12.59
CA MET A 287 13.44 6.42 12.27
C MET A 287 13.03 7.35 13.41
N ASP A 288 12.57 8.54 13.06
CA ASP A 288 11.83 9.46 13.91
C ASP A 288 10.42 9.69 13.31
N ILE A 289 9.37 9.33 14.03
CA ILE A 289 7.99 9.49 13.58
C ILE A 289 7.30 10.71 14.19
N SER A 290 8.06 11.64 14.78
CA SER A 290 7.51 12.80 15.50
C SER A 290 6.70 13.72 14.59
N ASP A 291 7.11 13.93 13.36
CA ASP A 291 6.41 14.77 12.39
C ASP A 291 5.11 14.10 11.93
N LEU A 292 5.16 12.81 11.61
CA LEU A 292 3.97 12.02 11.29
C LEU A 292 2.97 12.03 12.47
N ARG A 293 3.45 11.82 13.70
CA ARG A 293 2.62 11.87 14.90
C ARG A 293 1.98 13.25 15.12
N ARG A 294 2.73 14.32 14.87
CA ARG A 294 2.21 15.69 14.99
C ARG A 294 1.13 15.98 13.96
N ALA A 295 1.35 15.57 12.70
CA ALA A 295 0.39 15.75 11.61
C ALA A 295 -0.92 14.99 11.84
N THR A 296 -0.86 13.84 12.52
CA THR A 296 -2.03 13.01 12.84
C THR A 296 -2.68 13.36 14.18
N GLY A 297 -2.35 14.53 14.78
CA GLY A 297 -2.94 14.99 16.03
C GLY A 297 -2.51 14.21 17.28
N GLY A 298 -1.34 13.57 17.24
CA GLY A 298 -0.79 12.83 18.37
C GLY A 298 -1.20 11.35 18.41
N GLU A 299 -1.54 10.75 17.26
CA GLU A 299 -1.92 9.34 17.16
C GLU A 299 -0.88 8.41 17.81
N ASP A 300 -1.33 7.26 18.26
CA ASP A 300 -0.51 6.25 18.93
C ASP A 300 0.61 5.72 18.03
N PRO A 301 1.86 5.63 18.51
CA PRO A 301 3.00 5.16 17.71
C PRO A 301 2.81 3.78 17.08
N VAL A 302 2.13 2.85 17.78
CA VAL A 302 1.88 1.51 17.25
C VAL A 302 0.91 1.58 16.07
N ARG A 303 -0.11 2.43 16.14
CA ARG A 303 -1.01 2.65 15.01
C ARG A 303 -0.29 3.26 13.83
N LEU A 304 0.53 4.29 14.02
CA LEU A 304 1.32 4.91 12.94
C LEU A 304 2.25 3.93 12.26
N LEU A 305 2.85 3.02 13.01
CA LEU A 305 3.83 2.08 12.51
C LEU A 305 3.21 0.83 11.87
N PHE A 306 2.07 0.36 12.37
CA PHE A 306 1.49 -0.93 11.99
C PHE A 306 0.15 -0.85 11.26
N ALA A 307 -0.48 0.32 11.18
CA ALA A 307 -1.61 0.50 10.28
C ALA A 307 -1.14 0.36 8.84
N GLU A 308 -1.92 -0.36 8.07
CA GLU A 308 -1.60 -0.67 6.69
C GLU A 308 -2.20 0.39 5.75
N VAL A 309 -1.90 1.67 6.06
CA VAL A 309 -2.22 2.80 5.18
C VAL A 309 -1.27 2.72 3.99
N PRO A 310 -1.79 2.58 2.77
CA PRO A 310 -0.96 2.46 1.59
C PRO A 310 -0.08 3.68 1.37
N GLY A 311 1.11 3.48 0.79
CA GLY A 311 2.00 4.57 0.49
C GLY A 311 3.33 4.13 -0.08
N ALA A 312 4.11 5.12 -0.50
CA ALA A 312 5.47 4.96 -0.98
C ALA A 312 6.47 5.22 0.15
N LEU A 313 7.46 4.34 0.26
CA LEU A 313 8.64 4.55 1.08
C LEU A 313 9.82 4.69 0.13
N VAL A 314 10.41 5.88 0.08
CA VAL A 314 11.50 6.19 -0.84
C VAL A 314 12.75 6.61 -0.09
N GLN A 315 13.91 6.29 -0.66
CA GLN A 315 15.19 6.82 -0.20
C GLN A 315 15.70 7.78 -1.26
N ILE A 316 16.14 8.97 -0.82
CA ILE A 316 16.67 10.03 -1.69
C ILE A 316 17.99 10.56 -1.13
N ARG A 317 18.81 11.20 -1.99
CA ARG A 317 20.01 11.88 -1.51
C ARG A 317 19.66 13.17 -0.78
N ASP A 318 20.49 13.56 0.16
CA ASP A 318 20.33 14.82 0.90
C ASP A 318 20.26 16.05 -0.02
N ILE A 319 21.02 16.04 -1.11
CA ILE A 319 21.04 17.13 -2.09
C ILE A 319 19.72 17.28 -2.87
N ASP A 320 18.92 16.22 -2.95
CA ASP A 320 17.66 16.20 -3.70
C ASP A 320 16.45 16.48 -2.78
N PHE A 321 16.69 16.70 -1.48
CA PHE A 321 15.62 16.88 -0.51
C PHE A 321 14.77 18.12 -0.79
N ASP A 322 15.39 19.26 -1.08
CA ASP A 322 14.67 20.51 -1.38
C ASP A 322 13.85 20.39 -2.65
N TYR A 323 14.30 19.59 -3.62
CA TYR A 323 13.54 19.30 -4.84
C TYR A 323 12.32 18.45 -4.54
N LEU A 324 12.48 17.37 -3.78
CA LEU A 324 11.35 16.52 -3.35
C LEU A 324 10.31 17.34 -2.56
N ASP A 325 10.75 18.17 -1.62
CA ASP A 325 9.87 19.02 -0.81
C ASP A 325 9.05 19.96 -1.71
N ALA A 326 9.69 20.59 -2.69
CA ALA A 326 9.03 21.50 -3.61
C ALA A 326 7.98 20.78 -4.48
N GLU A 327 8.30 19.62 -5.05
CA GLU A 327 7.40 18.85 -5.92
C GLU A 327 6.16 18.35 -5.14
N LEU A 328 6.36 17.78 -3.95
CA LEU A 328 5.26 17.30 -3.13
C LEU A 328 4.38 18.45 -2.61
N LEU A 329 4.98 19.59 -2.26
CA LEU A 329 4.23 20.78 -1.82
C LEU A 329 3.40 21.39 -2.97
N LEU A 330 3.91 21.41 -4.20
CA LEU A 330 3.19 21.92 -5.38
C LEU A 330 1.93 21.12 -5.70
N GLN A 331 1.93 19.83 -5.40
CA GLN A 331 0.81 18.91 -5.64
C GLN A 331 -0.06 18.70 -4.39
N ASP A 332 0.19 19.42 -3.30
CA ASP A 332 -0.51 19.26 -2.00
C ASP A 332 -0.46 17.83 -1.46
N VAL A 333 0.66 17.14 -1.71
CA VAL A 333 0.89 15.77 -1.26
C VAL A 333 1.67 15.76 0.05
N ALA A 334 1.10 15.10 1.07
CA ALA A 334 1.74 14.95 2.36
C ALA A 334 2.94 13.98 2.30
N PHE A 335 4.02 14.33 2.99
CA PHE A 335 5.17 13.45 3.14
C PHE A 335 5.84 13.63 4.50
N TYR A 336 6.58 12.61 4.92
CA TYR A 336 7.20 12.58 6.24
C TYR A 336 8.64 12.05 6.13
N PRO A 337 9.65 12.92 6.33
CA PRO A 337 11.03 12.46 6.51
C PRO A 337 11.12 11.63 7.79
N LEU A 338 11.47 10.36 7.65
CA LEU A 338 11.53 9.44 8.78
C LEU A 338 12.93 9.34 9.40
N GLY A 339 13.98 9.71 8.66
CA GLY A 339 15.35 9.59 9.13
C GLY A 339 16.30 9.02 8.10
N HIS A 340 17.29 8.26 8.56
CA HIS A 340 18.45 7.91 7.75
C HIS A 340 18.85 6.43 7.86
N PRO A 341 19.51 5.89 6.81
CA PRO A 341 20.20 4.60 6.94
C PRO A 341 21.31 4.68 7.98
N VAL A 342 21.49 3.58 8.70
CA VAL A 342 22.55 3.46 9.72
C VAL A 342 23.34 2.17 9.52
N PRO A 343 24.64 2.13 9.91
CA PRO A 343 25.41 0.89 9.91
C PRO A 343 24.78 -0.17 10.81
N GLY A 344 24.85 -1.43 10.38
CA GLY A 344 24.26 -2.56 11.10
C GLY A 344 22.84 -2.83 10.64
N GLY A 345 22.33 -4.03 10.96
CA GLY A 345 20.97 -4.43 10.56
C GLY A 345 19.91 -3.94 11.54
N GLY A 346 18.66 -3.95 11.09
CA GLY A 346 17.49 -3.68 11.93
C GLY A 346 16.91 -2.28 11.75
N VAL A 347 15.81 -2.05 12.46
CA VAL A 347 15.10 -0.76 12.49
C VAL A 347 15.11 -0.28 13.94
N LYS A 348 15.49 0.97 14.15
CA LYS A 348 15.41 1.65 15.44
C LYS A 348 14.42 2.80 15.31
N VAL A 349 13.37 2.78 16.11
CA VAL A 349 12.42 3.88 16.21
C VAL A 349 12.85 4.77 17.38
N LEU A 350 13.00 6.06 17.12
CA LEU A 350 13.32 7.05 18.15
C LEU A 350 11.99 7.49 18.81
N GLU A 351 11.91 7.38 20.10
CA GLU A 351 10.85 7.97 20.90
C GLU A 351 11.25 9.42 21.24
N SER A 352 10.96 10.34 20.35
CA SER A 352 11.16 11.77 20.66
C SER A 352 9.89 12.31 21.34
N GLU A 353 9.84 12.28 22.65
CA GLU A 353 8.85 13.06 23.43
C GLU A 353 9.17 14.57 23.49
N LYS A 354 10.35 14.96 23.02
CA LYS A 354 10.80 16.35 23.13
C LYS A 354 10.55 17.10 21.83
N SER A 355 9.75 18.14 21.88
CA SER A 355 9.65 19.10 20.78
C SER A 355 11.05 19.60 20.41
N GLY A 356 11.32 19.89 19.13
CA GLY A 356 12.61 20.41 18.68
C GLY A 356 13.09 21.61 19.51
N ILE A 357 12.15 22.42 20.00
CA ILE A 357 12.41 23.54 20.94
C ILE A 357 12.93 23.04 22.29
N GLN A 358 12.38 21.95 22.84
CA GLN A 358 12.86 21.39 24.10
C GLN A 358 14.25 20.74 23.96
N SER A 359 14.54 20.10 22.81
CA SER A 359 15.88 19.56 22.57
C SER A 359 16.93 20.67 22.40
N ILE A 360 16.57 21.79 21.77
CA ILE A 360 17.42 23.00 21.67
C ILE A 360 17.61 23.63 23.06
N LEU A 361 16.55 23.77 23.86
CA LEU A 361 16.64 24.27 25.22
C LEU A 361 17.52 23.38 26.11
N ASP A 362 17.37 22.06 26.05
CA ASP A 362 18.21 21.11 26.76
C ASP A 362 19.69 21.18 26.32
N SER A 363 19.96 21.39 25.04
CA SER A 363 21.31 21.56 24.53
C SER A 363 21.95 22.88 24.99
N LEU A 364 21.17 23.96 25.03
CA LEU A 364 21.60 25.26 25.56
C LEU A 364 21.85 25.22 27.06
N LEU A 365 21.00 24.54 27.82
CA LEU A 365 21.16 24.36 29.27
C LEU A 365 22.36 23.47 29.63
N ARG A 366 22.70 22.45 28.81
CA ARG A 366 23.92 21.64 29.00
C ARG A 366 25.17 22.42 28.72
N ASN A 367 25.17 23.30 27.71
CA ASN A 367 26.31 24.15 27.42
C ASN A 367 26.51 25.23 28.49
N GLN A 368 25.49 25.70 29.20
CA GLN A 368 25.66 26.66 30.31
C GLN A 368 26.15 26.00 31.59
N ASN A 369 25.96 24.70 31.80
CA ASN A 369 26.42 23.99 32.97
C ASN A 369 27.82 23.37 32.78
N GLY A 370 28.43 23.47 31.59
CA GLY A 370 29.78 22.99 31.28
C GLY A 370 30.90 24.01 31.40
N GLU A 371 30.59 25.28 31.68
CA GLU A 371 31.61 26.35 31.81
C GLU A 371 31.84 26.77 33.28
N GLY A 372 31.74 25.89 34.23
CA GLY A 372 31.83 26.18 35.64
C GLY A 372 32.74 25.23 36.45
N GLU A 373 33.75 24.62 35.83
CA GLU A 373 34.85 23.94 36.56
C GLU A 373 36.15 24.12 35.80
N ASP A 374 36.88 25.23 36.15
CA ASP A 374 38.33 25.37 36.14
C ASP A 374 38.77 26.18 37.36
#